data_2a123d486a3453b72c4cce18554340cc
#
_entry.id   2a123d486a3453b72c4cce18554340cc
#
_cell.length_a   1.000
_cell.length_b   1.000
_cell.length_c   1.000
_cell.angle_alpha   90.00
_cell.angle_beta   90.00
_cell.angle_gamma   90.00
#
_symmetry.space_group_name_H-M   'P 1'
#
loop_
_entity.id
_entity.type
_entity.pdbx_description
1 polymer ?
#
loop_
_entity_poly.entity_id
_entity_poly.type
_entity_poly.pdbx_seq_one_letter_code
_entity_poly.pdbx_strand_id
1 'polypeptide(L)'
;MGDIVRAARGGDAGARRIVADVGAHLGVAVASLMNVLNPAVVVLGGEITGVGDLLLDPVRAAVRDRSLASTFEGTGIITSNLGDKAIAVGGATMVLRAALADRALFPALAARVGVA
;
A
#
# COMPACT_ATOMS: atom_id res chain seq x y z
N MET A 1 6.91 -9.62 -11.14
CA MET A 1 5.92 -9.79 -10.06
C MET A 1 4.54 -10.13 -10.64
N GLY A 2 4.07 -9.45 -11.70
CA GLY A 2 2.76 -9.67 -12.32
C GLY A 2 2.44 -11.10 -12.73
N ASP A 3 3.41 -11.86 -13.16
CA ASP A 3 3.21 -13.25 -13.55
C ASP A 3 2.86 -14.13 -12.34
N ILE A 4 3.50 -13.91 -11.19
CA ILE A 4 3.18 -14.62 -9.93
C ILE A 4 1.77 -14.24 -9.47
N VAL A 5 1.42 -12.96 -9.51
CA VAL A 5 0.08 -12.46 -9.16
C VAL A 5 -0.98 -13.12 -10.05
N ARG A 6 -0.74 -13.18 -11.36
CA ARG A 6 -1.66 -13.80 -12.33
C ARG A 6 -1.80 -15.29 -12.08
N ALA A 7 -0.69 -16.02 -11.90
CA ALA A 7 -0.68 -17.45 -11.62
C ALA A 7 -1.41 -17.78 -10.30
N ALA A 8 -1.13 -17.04 -9.23
CA ALA A 8 -1.79 -17.23 -7.95
C ALA A 8 -3.31 -17.03 -8.03
N ARG A 9 -3.76 -15.99 -8.75
CA ARG A 9 -5.19 -15.77 -9.04
C ARG A 9 -5.79 -16.86 -9.89
N GLY A 10 -5.01 -17.40 -10.83
CA GLY A 10 -5.42 -18.55 -11.66
C GLY A 10 -5.47 -19.89 -10.93
N GLY A 11 -5.09 -19.94 -9.67
CA GLY A 11 -5.16 -21.15 -8.84
C GLY A 11 -3.87 -21.98 -8.78
N ASP A 12 -2.75 -21.49 -9.34
CA ASP A 12 -1.48 -22.18 -9.25
C ASP A 12 -1.01 -22.32 -7.80
N ALA A 13 -0.81 -23.55 -7.35
CA ALA A 13 -0.48 -23.86 -5.96
C ALA A 13 0.91 -23.34 -5.57
N GLY A 14 1.88 -23.38 -6.49
CA GLY A 14 3.23 -22.87 -6.26
C GLY A 14 3.23 -21.36 -6.08
N ALA A 15 2.54 -20.64 -6.98
CA ALA A 15 2.41 -19.19 -6.89
C ALA A 15 1.66 -18.75 -5.62
N ARG A 16 0.60 -19.46 -5.23
CA ARG A 16 -0.13 -19.19 -3.97
C ARG A 16 0.75 -19.38 -2.75
N ARG A 17 1.59 -20.42 -2.74
CA ARG A 17 2.54 -20.66 -1.65
C ARG A 17 3.56 -19.52 -1.55
N ILE A 18 4.12 -19.07 -2.67
CA ILE A 18 5.05 -17.94 -2.69
C ILE A 18 4.38 -16.68 -2.12
N VAL A 19 3.14 -16.39 -2.53
CA VAL A 19 2.38 -15.24 -2.03
C VAL A 19 2.14 -15.36 -0.52
N ALA A 20 1.81 -16.56 -0.02
CA ALA A 20 1.60 -16.78 1.41
C ALA A 20 2.89 -16.59 2.21
N ASP A 21 4.02 -17.10 1.71
CA ASP A 21 5.33 -16.92 2.35
C ASP A 21 5.73 -15.43 2.40
N VAL A 22 5.54 -14.69 1.30
CA VAL A 22 5.75 -13.23 1.27
C VAL A 22 4.84 -12.53 2.26
N GLY A 23 3.56 -12.91 2.32
CA GLY A 23 2.60 -12.36 3.27
C GLY A 23 3.01 -12.58 4.72
N ALA A 24 3.48 -13.78 5.05
CA ALA A 24 3.96 -14.08 6.40
C ALA A 24 5.18 -13.22 6.80
N HIS A 25 6.17 -13.06 5.91
CA HIS A 25 7.33 -12.21 6.17
C HIS A 25 6.95 -10.73 6.28
N LEU A 26 6.08 -10.26 5.40
CA LEU A 26 5.54 -8.89 5.46
C LEU A 26 4.79 -8.65 6.77
N GLY A 27 4.00 -9.63 7.22
CA GLY A 27 3.29 -9.56 8.50
C GLY A 27 4.20 -9.41 9.71
N VAL A 28 5.39 -10.05 9.69
CA VAL A 28 6.40 -9.85 10.75
C VAL A 28 6.86 -8.39 10.81
N ALA A 29 7.17 -7.79 9.66
CA ALA A 29 7.59 -6.39 9.58
C ALA A 29 6.46 -5.46 10.00
N VAL A 30 5.23 -5.72 9.55
CA VAL A 30 4.04 -4.95 9.93
C VAL A 30 3.79 -5.03 11.43
N ALA A 31 3.88 -6.21 12.05
CA ALA A 31 3.72 -6.37 13.50
C ALA A 31 4.75 -5.54 14.28
N SER A 32 5.99 -5.51 13.83
CA SER A 32 7.05 -4.70 14.46
C SER A 32 6.72 -3.20 14.38
N LEU A 33 6.28 -2.72 13.21
CA LEU A 33 5.86 -1.33 13.04
C LEU A 33 4.64 -0.99 13.90
N MET A 34 3.64 -1.89 13.97
CA MET A 34 2.44 -1.70 14.78
C MET A 34 2.77 -1.59 16.26
N ASN A 35 3.68 -2.42 16.78
CA ASN A 35 4.09 -2.39 18.19
C ASN A 35 4.85 -1.10 18.55
N VAL A 36 5.55 -0.48 17.59
CA VAL A 36 6.32 0.75 17.82
C VAL A 36 5.47 2.01 17.62
N LEU A 37 4.67 2.03 16.55
CA LEU A 37 3.97 3.24 16.10
C LEU A 37 2.49 3.28 16.54
N ASN A 38 1.92 2.13 16.90
CA ASN A 38 0.50 1.97 17.23
C ASN A 38 -0.43 2.71 16.23
N PRO A 39 -0.33 2.44 14.92
CA PRO A 39 -1.09 3.16 13.92
C PRO A 39 -2.56 2.72 13.91
N ALA A 40 -3.48 3.62 13.56
CA ALA A 40 -4.88 3.27 13.37
C ALA A 40 -5.10 2.41 12.11
N VAL A 41 -4.24 2.56 11.10
CA VAL A 41 -4.34 1.82 9.84
C VAL A 41 -2.97 1.57 9.22
N VAL A 42 -2.79 0.38 8.67
CA VAL A 42 -1.65 0.01 7.81
C VAL A 42 -2.18 -0.27 6.41
N VAL A 43 -1.66 0.46 5.43
CA VAL A 43 -2.05 0.31 4.02
C VAL A 43 -0.92 -0.40 3.28
N LEU A 44 -1.22 -1.57 2.73
CA LEU A 44 -0.29 -2.31 1.86
C LEU A 44 -0.49 -1.87 0.41
N GLY A 45 0.59 -1.51 -0.25
CA GLY A 45 0.58 -1.09 -1.65
C GLY A 45 1.51 -1.92 -2.52
N GLY A 46 1.41 -1.70 -3.84
CA GLY A 46 2.23 -2.36 -4.85
C GLY A 46 1.50 -3.48 -5.58
N GLU A 47 2.14 -4.00 -6.62
CA GLU A 47 1.55 -4.97 -7.56
C GLU A 47 1.08 -6.26 -6.88
N ILE A 48 1.81 -6.72 -5.85
CA ILE A 48 1.47 -7.95 -5.13
C ILE A 48 0.13 -7.87 -4.40
N THR A 49 -0.33 -6.67 -4.04
CA THR A 49 -1.64 -6.49 -3.38
C THR A 49 -2.82 -6.86 -4.28
N GLY A 50 -2.58 -6.98 -5.59
CA GLY A 50 -3.56 -7.46 -6.56
C GLY A 50 -4.08 -8.88 -6.31
N VAL A 51 -3.42 -9.68 -5.48
CA VAL A 51 -3.92 -11.02 -5.09
C VAL A 51 -4.93 -10.97 -3.94
N GLY A 52 -5.18 -9.80 -3.34
CA GLY A 52 -6.18 -9.60 -2.28
C GLY A 52 -5.91 -10.44 -1.03
N ASP A 53 -6.92 -11.20 -0.60
CA ASP A 53 -6.88 -11.97 0.64
C ASP A 53 -5.81 -13.08 0.64
N LEU A 54 -5.37 -13.57 -0.53
CA LEU A 54 -4.25 -14.51 -0.61
C LEU A 54 -2.96 -13.94 0.03
N LEU A 55 -2.79 -12.62 0.01
CA LEU A 55 -1.71 -11.92 0.70
C LEU A 55 -2.12 -11.47 2.10
N LEU A 56 -3.32 -10.89 2.23
CA LEU A 56 -3.77 -10.28 3.49
C LEU A 56 -3.95 -11.29 4.62
N ASP A 57 -4.45 -12.48 4.34
CA ASP A 57 -4.68 -13.49 5.36
C ASP A 57 -3.38 -13.96 6.03
N PRO A 58 -2.30 -14.31 5.30
CA PRO A 58 -1.00 -14.58 5.91
C PRO A 58 -0.41 -13.39 6.67
N VAL A 59 -0.58 -12.16 6.15
CA VAL A 59 -0.14 -10.95 6.86
C VAL A 59 -0.87 -10.81 8.20
N ARG A 60 -2.20 -10.89 8.20
CA ARG A 60 -3.03 -10.78 9.41
C ARG A 60 -2.71 -11.88 10.42
N ALA A 61 -2.49 -13.11 9.96
CA ALA A 61 -2.09 -14.22 10.82
C ALA A 61 -0.76 -13.92 11.52
N ALA A 62 0.26 -13.54 10.77
CA ALA A 62 1.58 -13.23 11.33
C ALA A 62 1.55 -12.02 12.27
N VAL A 63 0.73 -11.00 11.96
CA VAL A 63 0.53 -9.84 12.84
C VAL A 63 -0.15 -10.25 14.14
N ARG A 64 -1.20 -11.05 14.08
CA ARG A 64 -1.91 -11.53 15.27
C ARG A 64 -1.00 -12.30 16.23
N ASP A 65 -0.11 -13.11 15.68
CA ASP A 65 0.81 -13.93 16.46
C ASP A 65 1.95 -13.13 17.12
N ARG A 66 2.22 -11.90 16.64
CA ARG A 66 3.44 -11.14 17.00
C ARG A 66 3.17 -9.74 17.54
N SER A 67 1.96 -9.22 17.41
CA SER A 67 1.60 -7.92 17.97
C SER A 67 0.88 -8.05 19.31
N LEU A 68 0.91 -6.98 20.09
CA LEU A 68 0.12 -6.89 21.30
C LEU A 68 -1.38 -6.91 20.94
N ALA A 69 -2.19 -7.61 21.73
CA ALA A 69 -3.62 -7.78 21.45
C ALA A 69 -4.34 -6.42 21.28
N SER A 70 -4.05 -5.46 22.14
CA SER A 70 -4.63 -4.11 22.06
C SER A 70 -4.26 -3.37 20.78
N THR A 71 -3.06 -3.56 20.30
CA THR A 71 -2.59 -2.94 19.03
C THR A 71 -3.23 -3.62 17.83
N PHE A 72 -3.35 -4.95 17.86
CA PHE A 72 -3.99 -5.71 16.77
C PHE A 72 -5.48 -5.36 16.61
N GLU A 73 -6.23 -5.27 17.69
CA GLU A 73 -7.65 -4.94 17.67
C GLU A 73 -7.93 -3.50 17.23
N GLY A 74 -6.99 -2.57 17.49
CA GLY A 74 -7.11 -1.15 17.15
C GLY A 74 -6.64 -0.79 15.75
N THR A 75 -5.93 -1.69 15.03
CA THR A 75 -5.30 -1.37 13.74
C THR A 75 -5.99 -2.07 12.57
N GLY A 76 -6.47 -1.29 11.59
CA GLY A 76 -6.93 -1.80 10.31
C GLY A 76 -5.75 -2.16 9.39
N ILE A 77 -5.76 -3.37 8.80
CA ILE A 77 -4.79 -3.75 7.75
C ILE A 77 -5.55 -3.90 6.45
N ILE A 78 -5.26 -3.02 5.49
CA ILE A 78 -5.97 -2.94 4.20
C ILE A 78 -4.98 -2.87 3.03
N THR A 79 -5.46 -3.14 1.82
CA THR A 79 -4.72 -2.91 0.58
C THR A 79 -5.07 -1.57 -0.04
N SER A 80 -4.09 -0.97 -0.73
CA SER A 80 -4.30 0.24 -1.53
C SER A 80 -5.12 -0.10 -2.79
N ASN A 81 -6.08 0.76 -3.12
CA ASN A 81 -6.84 0.66 -4.38
C ASN A 81 -6.07 1.23 -5.59
N LEU A 82 -4.88 1.79 -5.38
CA LEU A 82 -4.08 2.39 -6.46
C LEU A 82 -3.34 1.34 -7.29
N GLY A 83 -3.07 0.14 -6.73
CA GLY A 83 -2.40 -0.97 -7.39
C GLY A 83 -1.05 -0.56 -8.00
N ASP A 84 -0.83 -0.93 -9.26
CA ASP A 84 0.36 -0.61 -10.06
C ASP A 84 0.49 0.88 -10.40
N LYS A 85 -0.60 1.64 -10.34
CA LYS A 85 -0.63 3.09 -10.62
C LYS A 85 -0.17 3.94 -9.45
N ALA A 86 0.07 3.36 -8.27
CA ALA A 86 0.43 4.10 -7.05
C ALA A 86 1.62 5.05 -7.24
N ILE A 87 2.67 4.60 -7.94
CA ILE A 87 3.89 5.39 -8.20
C ILE A 87 3.56 6.57 -9.11
N ALA A 88 2.83 6.34 -10.20
CA ALA A 88 2.46 7.38 -11.16
C ALA A 88 1.52 8.43 -10.51
N VAL A 89 0.53 7.98 -9.75
CA VAL A 89 -0.40 8.87 -9.02
C VAL A 89 0.35 9.66 -7.95
N GLY A 90 1.26 9.03 -7.22
CA GLY A 90 2.10 9.69 -6.22
C GLY A 90 2.98 10.78 -6.85
N GLY A 91 3.66 10.47 -7.95
CA GLY A 91 4.48 11.44 -8.69
C GLY A 91 3.66 12.62 -9.21
N ALA A 92 2.52 12.36 -9.85
CA ALA A 92 1.60 13.41 -10.32
C ALA A 92 1.08 14.29 -9.17
N THR A 93 0.77 13.68 -8.01
CA THR A 93 0.33 14.41 -6.82
C THR A 93 1.42 15.33 -6.27
N MET A 94 2.68 14.88 -6.27
CA MET A 94 3.80 15.72 -5.83
C MET A 94 3.96 16.95 -6.73
N VAL A 95 3.89 16.78 -8.06
CA VAL A 95 3.96 17.89 -9.02
C VAL A 95 2.78 18.84 -8.81
N LEU A 96 1.57 18.32 -8.65
CA LEU A 96 0.38 19.12 -8.43
C LEU A 96 0.48 19.92 -7.12
N ARG A 97 0.96 19.31 -6.03
CA ARG A 97 1.18 20.01 -4.76
C ARG A 97 2.22 21.12 -4.89
N ALA A 98 3.34 20.86 -5.59
CA ALA A 98 4.35 21.88 -5.85
C ALA A 98 3.77 23.04 -6.67
N ALA A 99 2.95 22.75 -7.69
CA ALA A 99 2.28 23.75 -8.51
C ALA A 99 1.30 24.62 -7.71
N LEU A 100 0.55 24.02 -6.79
CA LEU A 100 -0.39 24.73 -5.93
C LEU A 100 0.32 25.56 -4.84
N ALA A 101 1.49 25.11 -4.40
CA ALA A 101 2.28 25.82 -3.37
C ALA A 101 3.06 27.01 -3.95
N ASP A 102 3.55 26.89 -5.19
CA ASP A 102 4.33 27.94 -5.85
C ASP A 102 3.76 28.28 -7.22
N ARG A 103 3.01 29.39 -7.29
CA ARG A 103 2.41 29.92 -8.52
C ARG A 103 3.44 30.31 -9.57
N ALA A 104 4.70 30.56 -9.19
CA ALA A 104 5.76 30.93 -10.10
C ALA A 104 6.22 29.77 -10.99
N LEU A 105 5.99 28.52 -10.56
CA LEU A 105 6.31 27.33 -11.36
C LEU A 105 5.41 27.17 -12.60
N PHE A 106 4.22 27.83 -12.61
CA PHE A 106 3.25 27.74 -13.70
C PHE A 106 2.71 29.11 -14.10
N PRO A 107 3.55 30.00 -14.66
CA PRO A 107 3.15 31.37 -15.01
C PRO A 107 2.00 31.45 -16.03
N ALA A 108 1.85 30.42 -16.88
CA ALA A 108 0.73 30.33 -17.84
C ALA A 108 -0.64 30.14 -17.19
N LEU A 109 -0.69 29.52 -16.01
CA LEU A 109 -1.93 29.39 -15.24
C LEU A 109 -2.32 30.69 -14.54
N ALA A 110 -1.36 31.46 -14.04
CA ALA A 110 -1.60 32.77 -13.43
C ALA A 110 -2.18 33.79 -14.44
N ALA A 111 -1.72 33.73 -15.70
CA ALA A 111 -2.22 34.61 -16.78
C ALA A 111 -3.67 34.30 -17.21
N ARG A 112 -4.14 33.06 -17.06
CA ARG A 112 -5.51 32.65 -17.43
C ARG A 112 -6.56 32.90 -16.36
N VAL A 113 -6.17 33.03 -15.09
CA VAL A 113 -7.09 33.20 -13.97
C VAL A 113 -7.33 34.69 -13.66
N GLY A 114 -6.69 35.62 -14.35
CA GLY A 114 -7.00 37.06 -14.28
C GLY A 114 -6.84 37.68 -12.87
N VAL A 115 -6.03 37.10 -12.02
CA VAL A 115 -5.71 37.64 -10.72
C VAL A 115 -4.38 38.39 -10.85
N ALA A 116 -4.51 39.65 -11.10
CA ALA A 116 -3.41 40.58 -10.95
C ALA A 116 -3.09 40.73 -9.45
#